data_4f3cd6986af3399d0578c1b13fdc87e5
#
_entry.id   4f3cd6986af3399d0578c1b13fdc87e5
#
_cell.length_a   1.000
_cell.length_b   1.000
_cell.length_c   1.000
_cell.angle_alpha   90.00
_cell.angle_beta   90.00
_cell.angle_gamma   90.00
#
_symmetry.space_group_name_H-M   'P 1'
#
loop_
_entity.id
_entity.type
_entity.pdbx_description
1 polymer ?
#
loop_
_entity_poly.entity_id
_entity_poly.type
_entity_poly.pdbx_seq_one_letter_code
_entity_poly.pdbx_strand_id
1 'polypeptide(L)'
;MGCSLLRVLRYEIYSDFRPNLPLIFAHNNNALHPRLINEKGKDLSVSIFFANIAPSNQRNMSIIRFIKNWTLPISMAIGMTTYSVFAFIPPLDGAVTFFAPIMDAILPLFMFLILFVTFCKVDFRRLIPVKWHFWVGVFQVVFVLLIMIVILGCKLTGNALILMEALLTCIIGPCAAAAAVVTQKLGGNLEEMTTYTFLSNFITALLIPICFPLIEHSEHITFLSAFLKILNEVCIVLVVPMFMAYIVKHHFHRFHRWVIGIKDLSYYLWGCSLMIVTGTTLKNIVHAETTTSFLVLIGLLGLVLCVTQFAAGRMIGHRFDATVNAGQALGQKNTAFAIWIAYTYLNPIASVGPGCYILWQNIINSVEIWLYRRKGLERSA
;
A
#
# COMPACT_ATOMS: atom_id res chain seq x y z
N MET A 1 1.60 -45.38 19.11
CA MET A 1 1.02 -44.06 18.86
C MET A 1 1.82 -43.12 17.92
N GLY A 2 3.08 -43.38 17.66
CA GLY A 2 3.91 -42.52 16.77
C GLY A 2 3.72 -42.75 15.26
N CYS A 3 3.05 -43.83 14.83
CA CYS A 3 2.95 -44.17 13.40
C CYS A 3 1.73 -43.53 12.69
N SER A 4 0.73 -43.06 13.41
CA SER A 4 -0.47 -42.42 12.84
C SER A 4 -0.25 -40.95 12.51
N LEU A 5 0.53 -40.24 13.32
CA LEU A 5 0.81 -38.80 13.12
C LEU A 5 1.67 -38.54 11.87
N LEU A 6 2.62 -39.42 11.59
CA LEU A 6 3.45 -39.36 10.36
C LEU A 6 2.65 -39.71 9.08
N ARG A 7 1.56 -40.47 9.18
CA ARG A 7 0.68 -40.73 8.05
C ARG A 7 -0.21 -39.53 7.71
N VAL A 8 -0.72 -38.82 8.71
CA VAL A 8 -1.56 -37.63 8.51
C VAL A 8 -0.72 -36.45 7.95
N LEU A 9 0.45 -36.23 8.51
CA LEU A 9 1.38 -35.19 8.00
C LEU A 9 1.86 -35.45 6.57
N ARG A 10 2.06 -36.71 6.17
CA ARG A 10 2.36 -37.08 4.78
C ARG A 10 1.19 -36.91 3.83
N TYR A 11 -0.02 -37.09 4.29
CA TYR A 11 -1.24 -36.91 3.47
C TYR A 11 -1.53 -35.46 3.21
N GLU A 12 -1.38 -34.56 4.20
CA GLU A 12 -1.55 -33.11 4.04
C GLU A 12 -0.50 -32.49 3.12
N ILE A 13 0.76 -32.92 3.19
CA ILE A 13 1.82 -32.41 2.30
C ILE A 13 1.61 -32.85 0.84
N TYR A 14 0.95 -33.97 0.60
CA TYR A 14 0.72 -34.49 -0.75
C TYR A 14 -0.57 -33.95 -1.39
N SER A 15 -1.60 -33.64 -0.60
CA SER A 15 -2.84 -33.04 -1.10
C SER A 15 -2.65 -31.61 -1.63
N ASP A 16 -1.72 -30.86 -1.06
CA ASP A 16 -1.39 -29.49 -1.52
C ASP A 16 -0.65 -29.45 -2.87
N PHE A 17 -0.06 -30.58 -3.31
CA PHE A 17 0.76 -30.60 -4.52
C PHE A 17 0.05 -31.08 -5.80
N ARG A 18 -0.99 -31.95 -5.72
CA ARG A 18 -1.83 -32.34 -6.87
C ARG A 18 -3.16 -32.98 -6.41
N PRO A 19 -4.29 -32.31 -6.52
CA PRO A 19 -5.58 -32.80 -6.02
C PRO A 19 -6.23 -33.95 -6.82
N ASN A 20 -5.67 -34.42 -7.94
CA ASN A 20 -6.34 -35.35 -8.85
C ASN A 20 -5.47 -36.55 -9.28
N LEU A 21 -4.57 -37.08 -8.46
CA LEU A 21 -3.85 -38.30 -8.79
C LEU A 21 -4.40 -39.48 -7.95
N PRO A 22 -4.99 -40.55 -8.55
CA PRO A 22 -5.36 -41.73 -7.83
C PRO A 22 -4.10 -42.48 -7.34
N LEU A 23 -4.00 -42.68 -6.03
CA LEU A 23 -2.95 -43.49 -5.41
C LEU A 23 -3.36 -44.97 -5.43
N ILE A 24 -2.69 -45.76 -6.27
CA ILE A 24 -2.86 -47.23 -6.26
C ILE A 24 -1.82 -47.80 -5.29
N PHE A 25 -2.28 -48.38 -4.19
CA PHE A 25 -1.44 -49.14 -3.25
C PHE A 25 -1.30 -50.58 -3.69
N ALA A 26 -0.11 -50.99 -4.14
CA ALA A 26 0.19 -52.40 -4.34
C ALA A 26 0.59 -53.04 -3.00
N HIS A 27 -0.24 -53.96 -2.53
CA HIS A 27 0.04 -54.75 -1.31
C HIS A 27 0.89 -55.97 -1.69
N ASN A 28 2.14 -56.04 -1.27
CA ASN A 28 2.96 -57.22 -1.38
C ASN A 28 3.39 -57.66 0.03
N ASN A 29 3.04 -58.91 0.38
CA ASN A 29 3.05 -59.45 1.75
C ASN A 29 4.46 -59.67 2.37
N ASN A 30 5.56 -59.29 1.72
CA ASN A 30 6.91 -59.63 2.19
C ASN A 30 7.94 -58.49 2.15
N ALA A 31 7.51 -57.19 2.19
CA ALA A 31 8.48 -56.08 2.25
C ALA A 31 8.08 -55.03 3.28
N LEU A 32 9.02 -54.70 4.18
CA LEU A 32 8.89 -53.69 5.24
C LEU A 32 8.80 -52.25 4.77
N HIS A 33 8.87 -51.96 3.44
CA HIS A 33 8.70 -50.63 2.85
C HIS A 33 7.70 -50.66 1.68
N PRO A 34 6.62 -49.87 1.72
CA PRO A 34 5.72 -49.73 0.58
C PRO A 34 6.44 -49.04 -0.59
N ARG A 35 6.52 -49.65 -1.75
CA ARG A 35 6.97 -49.07 -3.00
C ARG A 35 5.84 -48.21 -3.60
N LEU A 36 6.13 -46.97 -3.89
CA LEU A 36 5.22 -46.09 -4.63
C LEU A 36 5.50 -46.25 -6.11
N ILE A 37 4.54 -46.74 -6.88
CA ILE A 37 4.65 -46.98 -8.32
C ILE A 37 3.64 -46.05 -9.02
N ASN A 38 4.03 -45.37 -10.09
CA ASN A 38 3.10 -44.55 -10.89
C ASN A 38 2.31 -45.46 -11.88
N GLU A 39 1.27 -44.91 -12.51
CA GLU A 39 0.42 -45.58 -13.51
C GLU A 39 1.19 -46.22 -14.70
N LYS A 40 2.48 -45.89 -14.90
CA LYS A 40 3.37 -46.46 -15.92
C LYS A 40 4.38 -47.46 -15.34
N GLY A 41 4.16 -47.95 -14.09
CA GLY A 41 4.98 -48.99 -13.47
C GLY A 41 6.40 -48.55 -13.05
N LYS A 42 6.68 -47.25 -13.00
CA LYS A 42 7.99 -46.72 -12.56
C LYS A 42 8.02 -46.47 -11.04
N ASP A 43 9.10 -46.95 -10.41
CA ASP A 43 9.33 -46.78 -8.98
C ASP A 43 9.60 -45.30 -8.64
N LEU A 44 8.73 -44.69 -7.84
CA LEU A 44 8.80 -43.29 -7.40
C LEU A 44 9.80 -43.09 -6.23
N SER A 45 10.34 -44.15 -5.64
CA SER A 45 11.25 -44.09 -4.49
C SER A 45 12.54 -43.34 -4.83
N VAL A 46 13.03 -43.48 -6.06
CA VAL A 46 14.24 -42.81 -6.56
C VAL A 46 13.99 -41.29 -6.72
N SER A 47 12.81 -40.90 -7.19
CA SER A 47 12.46 -39.47 -7.35
C SER A 47 12.31 -38.75 -6.01
N ILE A 48 11.84 -39.45 -4.98
CA ILE A 48 11.73 -38.91 -3.60
C ILE A 48 13.10 -38.82 -2.94
N PHE A 49 14.03 -39.75 -3.24
CA PHE A 49 15.40 -39.71 -2.75
C PHE A 49 16.17 -38.51 -3.30
N PHE A 50 16.02 -38.20 -4.60
CA PHE A 50 16.63 -37.01 -5.20
C PHE A 50 15.97 -35.69 -4.74
N ALA A 51 14.70 -35.68 -4.40
CA ALA A 51 14.03 -34.51 -3.82
C ALA A 51 14.49 -34.20 -2.37
N ASN A 52 14.99 -35.20 -1.63
CA ASN A 52 15.54 -35.04 -0.29
C ASN A 52 17.03 -34.63 -0.26
N ILE A 53 17.74 -34.72 -1.38
CA ILE A 53 19.18 -34.36 -1.50
C ILE A 53 19.34 -32.85 -1.86
N ALA A 54 18.27 -32.07 -2.03
CA ALA A 54 18.34 -30.65 -2.31
C ALA A 54 18.07 -29.78 -1.06
N PRO A 55 19.00 -29.67 -0.09
CA PRO A 55 18.82 -28.83 1.10
C PRO A 55 18.84 -27.32 0.78
N SER A 56 19.35 -26.91 -0.38
CA SER A 56 19.44 -25.51 -0.81
C SER A 56 18.08 -24.92 -1.23
N ASN A 57 17.18 -25.71 -1.78
CA ASN A 57 15.92 -25.19 -2.33
C ASN A 57 14.86 -24.89 -1.26
N GLN A 58 14.83 -25.61 -0.15
CA GLN A 58 13.92 -25.32 0.97
C GLN A 58 14.34 -24.07 1.74
N ARG A 59 15.64 -23.83 1.91
CA ARG A 59 16.17 -22.64 2.59
C ARG A 59 15.88 -21.39 1.74
N ASN A 60 16.09 -21.46 0.44
CA ASN A 60 15.77 -20.37 -0.49
C ASN A 60 14.25 -20.09 -0.58
N MET A 61 13.39 -21.11 -0.56
CA MET A 61 11.93 -20.92 -0.50
C MET A 61 11.49 -20.29 0.82
N SER A 62 12.15 -20.59 1.92
CA SER A 62 11.87 -19.97 3.22
C SER A 62 12.24 -18.48 3.22
N ILE A 63 13.41 -18.12 2.68
CA ILE A 63 13.91 -16.74 2.58
C ILE A 63 13.00 -15.92 1.63
N ILE A 64 12.64 -16.45 0.46
CA ILE A 64 11.77 -15.79 -0.50
C ILE A 64 10.37 -15.56 0.12
N ARG A 65 9.84 -16.53 0.86
CA ARG A 65 8.57 -16.42 1.56
C ARG A 65 8.64 -15.40 2.69
N PHE A 66 9.75 -15.35 3.42
CA PHE A 66 10.02 -14.33 4.43
C PHE A 66 10.06 -12.93 3.82
N ILE A 67 10.84 -12.72 2.75
CA ILE A 67 10.93 -11.43 2.04
C ILE A 67 9.54 -11.01 1.52
N LYS A 68 8.77 -11.92 0.92
CA LYS A 68 7.40 -11.61 0.46
C LYS A 68 6.44 -11.22 1.60
N ASN A 69 6.58 -11.83 2.76
CA ASN A 69 5.73 -11.50 3.91
C ASN A 69 6.14 -10.19 4.60
N TRP A 70 7.42 -9.83 4.51
CA TRP A 70 8.01 -8.66 5.17
C TRP A 70 8.48 -7.59 4.17
N THR A 71 7.98 -7.61 2.93
CA THR A 71 8.42 -6.67 1.87
C THR A 71 8.31 -5.23 2.33
N LEU A 72 7.22 -4.83 2.99
CA LEU A 72 7.02 -3.44 3.41
C LEU A 72 8.03 -3.00 4.48
N PRO A 73 8.16 -3.69 5.63
CA PRO A 73 9.20 -3.37 6.61
C PRO A 73 10.61 -3.40 6.03
N ILE A 74 10.90 -4.36 5.14
CA ILE A 74 12.22 -4.46 4.48
C ILE A 74 12.45 -3.26 3.56
N SER A 75 11.47 -2.87 2.74
CA SER A 75 11.56 -1.70 1.87
C SER A 75 11.79 -0.41 2.67
N MET A 76 11.07 -0.24 3.78
CA MET A 76 11.25 0.90 4.68
C MET A 76 12.65 0.90 5.31
N ALA A 77 13.12 -0.25 5.81
CA ALA A 77 14.45 -0.39 6.38
C ALA A 77 15.55 -0.09 5.34
N ILE A 78 15.40 -0.58 4.10
CA ILE A 78 16.34 -0.28 3.01
C ILE A 78 16.35 1.22 2.72
N GLY A 79 15.20 1.87 2.60
CA GLY A 79 15.11 3.31 2.35
C GLY A 79 15.79 4.14 3.43
N MET A 80 15.51 3.85 4.70
CA MET A 80 16.14 4.51 5.85
C MET A 80 17.65 4.26 5.90
N THR A 81 18.09 3.01 5.70
CA THR A 81 19.50 2.64 5.71
C THR A 81 20.26 3.29 4.56
N THR A 82 19.67 3.28 3.35
CA THR A 82 20.26 3.94 2.18
C THR A 82 20.48 5.42 2.46
N TYR A 83 19.45 6.12 2.91
CA TYR A 83 19.60 7.53 3.29
C TYR A 83 20.69 7.72 4.35
N SER A 84 20.68 6.93 5.44
CA SER A 84 21.68 7.05 6.52
C SER A 84 23.10 6.82 6.03
N VAL A 85 23.33 5.82 5.18
CA VAL A 85 24.64 5.55 4.59
C VAL A 85 25.13 6.73 3.77
N PHE A 86 24.28 7.29 2.91
CA PHE A 86 24.65 8.42 2.07
C PHE A 86 24.80 9.73 2.86
N ALA A 87 24.00 9.95 3.89
CA ALA A 87 23.97 11.18 4.67
C ALA A 87 25.12 11.28 5.70
N PHE A 88 25.59 10.12 6.23
CA PHE A 88 26.58 10.12 7.31
C PHE A 88 27.98 9.63 6.87
N ILE A 89 28.18 9.33 5.59
CA ILE A 89 29.50 8.94 5.04
C ILE A 89 30.00 10.05 4.11
N PRO A 90 30.89 10.96 4.58
CA PRO A 90 31.33 12.14 3.83
C PRO A 90 31.84 11.90 2.40
N PRO A 91 32.53 10.79 2.08
CA PRO A 91 32.94 10.50 0.69
C PRO A 91 31.77 10.32 -0.29
N LEU A 92 30.54 10.15 0.19
CA LEU A 92 29.35 9.94 -0.63
C LEU A 92 28.51 11.21 -0.86
N ASP A 93 28.90 12.38 -0.31
CA ASP A 93 28.16 13.63 -0.44
C ASP A 93 27.91 14.04 -1.91
N GLY A 94 28.89 13.80 -2.78
CA GLY A 94 28.75 14.04 -4.22
C GLY A 94 27.71 13.12 -4.88
N ALA A 95 27.53 11.92 -4.36
CA ALA A 95 26.50 11.00 -4.84
C ALA A 95 25.10 11.44 -4.37
N VAL A 96 24.96 11.94 -3.15
CA VAL A 96 23.69 12.48 -2.63
C VAL A 96 23.19 13.62 -3.50
N THR A 97 24.04 14.60 -3.79
CA THR A 97 23.69 15.77 -4.63
C THR A 97 23.28 15.36 -6.05
N PHE A 98 23.87 14.29 -6.59
CA PHE A 98 23.52 13.77 -7.91
C PHE A 98 22.22 12.96 -7.89
N PHE A 99 22.03 12.07 -6.90
CA PHE A 99 20.89 11.15 -6.89
C PHE A 99 19.60 11.75 -6.30
N ALA A 100 19.67 12.71 -5.38
CA ALA A 100 18.49 13.28 -4.74
C ALA A 100 17.47 13.86 -5.74
N PRO A 101 17.84 14.71 -6.72
CA PRO A 101 16.89 15.22 -7.72
C PRO A 101 16.25 14.11 -8.57
N ILE A 102 17.01 13.04 -8.85
CA ILE A 102 16.52 11.89 -9.62
C ILE A 102 15.46 11.14 -8.81
N MET A 103 15.69 10.94 -7.52
CA MET A 103 14.73 10.26 -6.64
C MET A 103 13.44 11.07 -6.48
N ASP A 104 13.54 12.38 -6.33
CA ASP A 104 12.39 13.28 -6.23
C ASP A 104 11.56 13.28 -7.53
N ALA A 105 12.21 13.25 -8.70
CA ALA A 105 11.53 13.17 -10.00
C ALA A 105 10.91 11.78 -10.29
N ILE A 106 11.52 10.69 -9.78
CA ILE A 106 11.08 9.32 -10.07
C ILE A 106 9.88 8.90 -9.22
N LEU A 107 9.67 9.53 -8.06
CA LEU A 107 8.57 9.20 -7.16
C LEU A 107 7.18 9.38 -7.80
N PRO A 108 6.85 10.52 -8.47
CA PRO A 108 5.60 10.66 -9.21
C PRO A 108 5.43 9.60 -10.31
N LEU A 109 6.52 9.21 -10.98
CA LEU A 109 6.50 8.15 -11.99
C LEU A 109 6.11 6.79 -11.38
N PHE A 110 6.68 6.43 -10.23
CA PHE A 110 6.27 5.20 -9.53
C PHE A 110 4.81 5.24 -9.13
N MET A 111 4.32 6.37 -8.61
CA MET A 111 2.91 6.53 -8.25
C MET A 111 1.99 6.37 -9.47
N PHE A 112 2.34 7.00 -10.59
CA PHE A 112 1.66 6.83 -11.87
C PHE A 112 1.61 5.37 -12.29
N LEU A 113 2.75 4.67 -12.29
CA LEU A 113 2.85 3.27 -12.71
C LEU A 113 2.08 2.34 -11.78
N ILE A 114 2.08 2.57 -10.46
CA ILE A 114 1.31 1.78 -9.50
C ILE A 114 -0.18 1.87 -9.82
N LEU A 115 -0.70 3.09 -10.00
CA LEU A 115 -2.10 3.32 -10.34
C LEU A 115 -2.44 2.74 -11.72
N PHE A 116 -1.61 2.98 -12.74
CA PHE A 116 -1.79 2.44 -14.08
C PHE A 116 -1.91 0.90 -14.06
N VAL A 117 -0.94 0.21 -13.44
CA VAL A 117 -0.96 -1.27 -13.35
C VAL A 117 -2.15 -1.77 -12.53
N THR A 118 -2.50 -1.06 -11.46
CA THR A 118 -3.67 -1.40 -10.63
C THR A 118 -4.95 -1.30 -11.44
N PHE A 119 -5.15 -0.20 -12.15
CA PHE A 119 -6.35 0.02 -12.96
C PHE A 119 -6.40 -0.84 -14.23
N CYS A 120 -5.27 -1.30 -14.78
CA CYS A 120 -5.25 -2.32 -15.82
C CYS A 120 -5.91 -3.64 -15.38
N LYS A 121 -5.85 -3.98 -14.10
CA LYS A 121 -6.45 -5.19 -13.54
C LYS A 121 -7.94 -5.05 -13.21
N VAL A 122 -8.47 -3.83 -13.23
CA VAL A 122 -9.85 -3.52 -12.85
C VAL A 122 -10.83 -3.77 -14.00
N ASP A 123 -12.00 -4.31 -13.69
CA ASP A 123 -13.12 -4.33 -14.62
C ASP A 123 -13.96 -3.06 -14.45
N PHE A 124 -13.76 -2.09 -15.36
CA PHE A 124 -14.45 -0.80 -15.32
C PHE A 124 -15.99 -0.91 -15.39
N ARG A 125 -16.52 -2.02 -15.93
CA ARG A 125 -17.96 -2.27 -15.99
C ARG A 125 -18.57 -2.57 -14.64
N ARG A 126 -17.75 -2.96 -13.66
CA ARG A 126 -18.16 -3.30 -12.30
C ARG A 126 -17.92 -2.17 -11.30
N LEU A 127 -17.37 -1.02 -11.77
CA LEU A 127 -17.19 0.17 -10.94
C LEU A 127 -18.52 0.88 -10.73
N ILE A 128 -19.34 0.36 -9.83
CA ILE A 128 -20.67 0.92 -9.52
C ILE A 128 -20.59 1.64 -8.18
N PRO A 129 -20.81 2.97 -8.14
CA PRO A 129 -20.89 3.71 -6.89
C PRO A 129 -22.04 3.22 -6.01
N VAL A 130 -21.79 3.03 -4.73
CA VAL A 130 -22.78 2.65 -3.71
C VAL A 130 -22.90 3.74 -2.64
N LYS A 131 -23.95 3.69 -1.81
CA LYS A 131 -24.30 4.76 -0.88
C LYS A 131 -23.17 5.12 0.10
N TRP A 132 -22.42 4.15 0.60
CA TRP A 132 -21.35 4.42 1.55
C TRP A 132 -20.18 5.21 0.92
N HIS A 133 -19.94 5.09 -0.40
CA HIS A 133 -18.94 5.89 -1.11
C HIS A 133 -19.19 7.38 -0.97
N PHE A 134 -20.45 7.78 -1.15
CA PHE A 134 -20.86 9.18 -1.02
C PHE A 134 -20.59 9.71 0.40
N TRP A 135 -21.01 8.96 1.43
CA TRP A 135 -20.87 9.43 2.81
C TRP A 135 -19.42 9.48 3.29
N VAL A 136 -18.60 8.53 2.87
CA VAL A 136 -17.14 8.54 3.15
C VAL A 136 -16.46 9.71 2.43
N GLY A 137 -16.83 9.97 1.16
CA GLY A 137 -16.36 11.13 0.41
C GLY A 137 -16.78 12.45 1.06
N VAL A 138 -18.06 12.59 1.46
CA VAL A 138 -18.56 13.77 2.19
C VAL A 138 -17.78 13.96 3.50
N PHE A 139 -17.57 12.92 4.28
CA PHE A 139 -16.76 13.01 5.51
C PHE A 139 -15.36 13.54 5.21
N GLN A 140 -14.68 13.01 4.19
CA GLN A 140 -13.35 13.48 3.80
C GLN A 140 -13.37 14.96 3.42
N VAL A 141 -14.30 15.38 2.57
CA VAL A 141 -14.44 16.78 2.14
C VAL A 141 -14.71 17.70 3.32
N VAL A 142 -15.69 17.36 4.16
CA VAL A 142 -16.04 18.15 5.36
C VAL A 142 -14.85 18.27 6.30
N PHE A 143 -14.13 17.19 6.54
CA PHE A 143 -12.97 17.23 7.43
C PHE A 143 -11.83 18.10 6.86
N VAL A 144 -11.57 18.01 5.55
CA VAL A 144 -10.62 18.90 4.86
C VAL A 144 -11.06 20.36 5.01
N LEU A 145 -12.33 20.67 4.77
CA LEU A 145 -12.86 22.03 4.91
C LEU A 145 -12.75 22.54 6.35
N LEU A 146 -12.99 21.72 7.36
CA LEU A 146 -12.81 22.10 8.77
C LEU A 146 -11.35 22.48 9.07
N ILE A 147 -10.39 21.70 8.58
CA ILE A 147 -8.97 22.05 8.73
C ILE A 147 -8.67 23.37 8.01
N MET A 148 -9.17 23.55 6.79
CA MET A 148 -8.98 24.78 6.03
C MET A 148 -9.58 26.01 6.75
N ILE A 149 -10.78 25.87 7.33
CA ILE A 149 -11.42 26.92 8.13
C ILE A 149 -10.53 27.32 9.33
N VAL A 150 -9.92 26.33 10.01
CA VAL A 150 -9.02 26.61 11.11
C VAL A 150 -7.75 27.34 10.62
N ILE A 151 -7.13 26.86 9.53
CA ILE A 151 -5.92 27.50 8.97
C ILE A 151 -6.19 28.95 8.60
N LEU A 152 -7.22 29.17 7.80
CA LEU A 152 -7.54 30.50 7.22
C LEU A 152 -8.22 31.43 8.25
N GLY A 153 -9.16 30.87 9.04
CA GLY A 153 -9.92 31.64 10.02
C GLY A 153 -9.07 32.13 11.19
N CYS A 154 -8.14 31.29 11.68
CA CYS A 154 -7.22 31.65 12.74
C CYS A 154 -5.94 32.32 12.21
N LYS A 155 -5.78 32.47 10.88
CA LYS A 155 -4.57 33.03 10.22
C LYS A 155 -3.29 32.40 10.76
N LEU A 156 -3.26 31.07 10.79
CA LEU A 156 -2.15 30.34 11.39
C LEU A 156 -0.86 30.60 10.65
N THR A 157 0.24 30.69 11.39
CA THR A 157 1.60 30.90 10.88
C THR A 157 2.62 30.05 11.64
N GLY A 158 3.83 29.89 11.12
CA GLY A 158 4.91 29.16 11.78
C GLY A 158 4.53 27.71 12.10
N ASN A 159 4.94 27.21 13.27
CA ASN A 159 4.74 25.82 13.67
C ASN A 159 3.25 25.39 13.73
N ALA A 160 2.34 26.31 14.05
CA ALA A 160 0.91 25.99 14.06
C ALA A 160 0.38 25.74 12.65
N LEU A 161 0.81 26.51 11.65
CA LEU A 161 0.49 26.27 10.25
C LEU A 161 1.08 24.93 9.78
N ILE A 162 2.36 24.69 9.99
CA ILE A 162 3.05 23.43 9.60
C ILE A 162 2.35 22.21 10.19
N LEU A 163 1.91 22.29 11.46
CA LEU A 163 1.16 21.22 12.10
C LEU A 163 -0.17 20.94 11.40
N MET A 164 -0.91 21.99 11.07
CA MET A 164 -2.20 21.82 10.39
C MET A 164 -2.05 21.38 8.93
N GLU A 165 -0.99 21.79 8.24
CA GLU A 165 -0.61 21.26 6.92
C GLU A 165 -0.29 19.77 6.99
N ALA A 166 0.47 19.33 7.99
CA ALA A 166 0.78 17.92 8.21
C ALA A 166 -0.48 17.08 8.44
N LEU A 167 -1.45 17.59 9.19
CA LEU A 167 -2.74 16.93 9.40
C LEU A 167 -3.61 16.96 8.14
N LEU A 168 -3.64 18.09 7.44
CA LEU A 168 -4.36 18.24 6.17
C LEU A 168 -3.91 17.21 5.15
N THR A 169 -2.60 17.03 4.98
CA THR A 169 -2.03 16.08 4.01
C THR A 169 -2.34 14.63 4.35
N CYS A 170 -2.49 14.29 5.64
CA CYS A 170 -2.92 12.95 6.06
C CYS A 170 -4.38 12.64 5.71
N ILE A 171 -5.25 13.65 5.53
CA ILE A 171 -6.66 13.39 5.22
C ILE A 171 -7.02 13.69 3.77
N ILE A 172 -6.42 14.72 3.16
CA ILE A 172 -6.74 15.13 1.79
C ILE A 172 -6.25 14.11 0.75
N GLY A 173 -5.23 13.31 1.09
CA GLY A 173 -4.71 12.26 0.24
C GLY A 173 -5.78 11.24 -0.18
N PRO A 174 -5.67 10.66 -1.40
CA PRO A 174 -6.63 9.68 -1.88
C PRO A 174 -6.47 8.35 -1.14
N CYS A 175 -7.48 7.49 -1.30
CA CYS A 175 -7.39 6.12 -0.83
C CYS A 175 -6.23 5.38 -1.51
N ALA A 176 -5.48 4.59 -0.74
CA ALA A 176 -4.37 3.80 -1.27
C ALA A 176 -4.85 2.70 -2.23
N ALA A 177 -4.13 2.47 -3.33
CA ALA A 177 -4.40 1.35 -4.23
C ALA A 177 -4.31 -0.02 -3.50
N ALA A 178 -3.46 -0.13 -2.48
CA ALA A 178 -3.33 -1.33 -1.66
C ALA A 178 -4.56 -1.61 -0.77
N ALA A 179 -5.40 -0.61 -0.49
CA ALA A 179 -6.58 -0.75 0.35
C ALA A 179 -7.56 -1.82 -0.19
N ALA A 180 -7.71 -1.93 -1.51
CA ALA A 180 -8.55 -2.96 -2.12
C ALA A 180 -8.09 -4.39 -1.77
N VAL A 181 -6.78 -4.64 -1.78
CA VAL A 181 -6.20 -5.94 -1.41
C VAL A 181 -6.35 -6.22 0.08
N VAL A 182 -6.14 -5.21 0.93
CA VAL A 182 -6.30 -5.35 2.40
C VAL A 182 -7.77 -5.61 2.73
N THR A 183 -8.70 -4.85 2.12
CA THR A 183 -10.14 -5.05 2.26
C THR A 183 -10.55 -6.47 1.93
N GLN A 184 -10.07 -7.02 0.82
CA GLN A 184 -10.35 -8.41 0.43
C GLN A 184 -9.83 -9.41 1.47
N LYS A 185 -8.62 -9.20 2.01
CA LYS A 185 -8.06 -10.05 3.08
C LYS A 185 -8.86 -10.00 4.38
N LEU A 186 -9.60 -8.93 4.62
CA LEU A 186 -10.49 -8.73 5.76
C LEU A 186 -11.93 -9.18 5.49
N GLY A 187 -12.20 -9.82 4.35
CA GLY A 187 -13.52 -10.31 3.96
C GLY A 187 -14.46 -9.24 3.42
N GLY A 188 -13.95 -8.04 3.08
CA GLY A 188 -14.72 -6.99 2.45
C GLY A 188 -14.85 -7.15 0.92
N ASN A 189 -15.63 -6.27 0.30
CA ASN A 189 -15.91 -6.29 -1.13
C ASN A 189 -14.81 -5.56 -1.92
N LEU A 190 -14.05 -6.32 -2.74
CA LEU A 190 -12.96 -5.80 -3.56
C LEU A 190 -13.44 -4.80 -4.63
N GLU A 191 -14.58 -5.09 -5.27
CA GLU A 191 -15.11 -4.28 -6.39
C GLU A 191 -15.56 -2.90 -5.89
N GLU A 192 -16.32 -2.85 -4.79
CA GLU A 192 -16.71 -1.59 -4.15
C GLU A 192 -15.50 -0.78 -3.69
N MET A 193 -14.53 -1.45 -3.04
CA MET A 193 -13.31 -0.76 -2.57
C MET A 193 -12.51 -0.17 -3.73
N THR A 194 -12.41 -0.89 -4.83
CA THR A 194 -11.75 -0.41 -6.06
C THR A 194 -12.50 0.78 -6.65
N THR A 195 -13.83 0.73 -6.65
CA THR A 195 -14.68 1.87 -7.07
C THR A 195 -14.41 3.10 -6.22
N TYR A 196 -14.36 2.93 -4.89
CA TYR A 196 -14.03 4.06 -4.02
C TYR A 196 -12.63 4.61 -4.25
N THR A 197 -11.63 3.75 -4.45
CA THR A 197 -10.26 4.20 -4.77
C THR A 197 -10.26 5.08 -6.02
N PHE A 198 -11.04 4.71 -7.04
CA PHE A 198 -11.22 5.51 -8.24
C PHE A 198 -11.85 6.88 -7.93
N LEU A 199 -13.00 6.90 -7.22
CA LEU A 199 -13.69 8.12 -6.83
C LEU A 199 -12.81 9.03 -5.95
N SER A 200 -12.08 8.45 -5.02
CA SER A 200 -11.20 9.16 -4.10
C SER A 200 -10.08 9.91 -4.83
N ASN A 201 -9.54 9.37 -5.92
CA ASN A 201 -8.55 10.07 -6.73
C ASN A 201 -9.14 11.33 -7.36
N PHE A 202 -10.39 11.30 -7.85
CA PHE A 202 -11.06 12.50 -8.38
C PHE A 202 -11.35 13.53 -7.29
N ILE A 203 -11.83 13.09 -6.13
CA ILE A 203 -12.08 14.00 -4.99
C ILE A 203 -10.79 14.73 -4.62
N THR A 204 -9.69 13.99 -4.47
CA THR A 204 -8.38 14.56 -4.14
C THR A 204 -7.84 15.47 -5.23
N ALA A 205 -8.00 15.08 -6.51
CA ALA A 205 -7.54 15.86 -7.65
C ALA A 205 -8.25 17.23 -7.75
N LEU A 206 -9.43 17.37 -7.16
CA LEU A 206 -10.13 18.66 -7.06
C LEU A 206 -9.78 19.42 -5.78
N LEU A 207 -9.70 18.72 -4.62
CA LEU A 207 -9.48 19.37 -3.34
C LEU A 207 -8.09 20.01 -3.22
N ILE A 208 -7.04 19.33 -3.66
CA ILE A 208 -5.66 19.81 -3.51
C ILE A 208 -5.43 21.12 -4.25
N PRO A 209 -5.77 21.27 -5.56
CA PRO A 209 -5.57 22.51 -6.27
C PRO A 209 -6.40 23.67 -5.71
N ILE A 210 -7.53 23.39 -5.03
CA ILE A 210 -8.33 24.42 -4.37
C ILE A 210 -7.68 24.84 -3.05
N CYS A 211 -7.27 23.87 -2.22
CA CYS A 211 -6.83 24.13 -0.85
C CYS A 211 -5.41 24.70 -0.78
N PHE A 212 -4.46 24.16 -1.53
CA PHE A 212 -3.05 24.50 -1.37
C PHE A 212 -2.71 25.94 -1.76
N PRO A 213 -3.22 26.51 -2.88
CA PRO A 213 -2.98 27.91 -3.19
C PRO A 213 -3.60 28.89 -2.20
N LEU A 214 -4.58 28.44 -1.40
CA LEU A 214 -5.17 29.26 -0.33
C LEU A 214 -4.29 29.29 0.93
N ILE A 215 -3.42 28.30 1.12
CA ILE A 215 -2.50 28.21 2.25
C ILE A 215 -1.20 28.93 1.92
N GLU A 216 -0.58 28.54 0.83
CA GLU A 216 0.71 29.08 0.37
C GLU A 216 0.51 30.21 -0.63
N HIS A 217 0.46 31.43 -0.11
CA HIS A 217 0.38 32.66 -0.92
C HIS A 217 1.79 33.09 -1.31
N SER A 218 2.13 33.02 -2.59
CA SER A 218 3.28 33.77 -3.11
C SER A 218 2.79 35.08 -3.71
N GLU A 219 3.41 36.20 -3.33
CA GLU A 219 3.04 37.55 -3.76
C GLU A 219 3.09 37.75 -5.29
N HIS A 220 3.78 36.85 -6.00
CA HIS A 220 4.02 36.96 -7.46
C HIS A 220 3.17 35.95 -8.30
N ILE A 221 2.39 35.07 -7.71
CA ILE A 221 1.61 34.05 -8.41
C ILE A 221 0.13 34.21 -8.08
N THR A 222 -0.69 34.38 -9.14
CA THR A 222 -2.14 34.45 -8.94
C THR A 222 -2.70 33.10 -8.51
N PHE A 223 -3.79 33.11 -7.72
CA PHE A 223 -4.49 31.89 -7.31
C PHE A 223 -4.79 30.98 -8.51
N LEU A 224 -5.27 31.55 -9.62
CA LEU A 224 -5.63 30.77 -10.81
C LEU A 224 -4.41 30.05 -11.44
N SER A 225 -3.25 30.71 -11.51
CA SER A 225 -2.05 30.06 -12.06
C SER A 225 -1.52 28.97 -11.14
N ALA A 226 -1.54 29.18 -9.82
CA ALA A 226 -1.19 28.15 -8.84
C ALA A 226 -2.16 26.96 -8.90
N PHE A 227 -3.48 27.25 -8.94
CA PHE A 227 -4.53 26.24 -9.09
C PHE A 227 -4.33 25.40 -10.35
N LEU A 228 -4.14 26.00 -11.52
CA LEU A 228 -3.97 25.28 -12.78
C LEU A 228 -2.68 24.46 -12.80
N LYS A 229 -1.59 24.97 -12.25
CA LYS A 229 -0.33 24.23 -12.13
C LYS A 229 -0.51 22.97 -11.28
N ILE A 230 -1.02 23.13 -10.07
CA ILE A 230 -1.23 22.02 -9.14
C ILE A 230 -2.26 21.01 -9.72
N LEU A 231 -3.34 21.51 -10.32
CA LEU A 231 -4.34 20.65 -10.98
C LEU A 231 -3.72 19.80 -12.07
N ASN A 232 -2.90 20.38 -12.93
CA ASN A 232 -2.21 19.65 -14.00
C ASN A 232 -1.32 18.54 -13.44
N GLU A 233 -0.47 18.83 -12.46
CA GLU A 233 0.45 17.85 -11.88
C GLU A 233 -0.29 16.73 -11.13
N VAL A 234 -1.31 17.08 -10.35
CA VAL A 234 -2.14 16.09 -9.62
C VAL A 234 -2.94 15.22 -10.61
N CYS A 235 -3.50 15.83 -11.66
CA CYS A 235 -4.20 15.06 -12.70
C CYS A 235 -3.27 14.10 -13.44
N ILE A 236 -2.05 14.49 -13.76
CA ILE A 236 -1.05 13.59 -14.39
C ILE A 236 -0.78 12.39 -13.51
N VAL A 237 -0.64 12.56 -12.20
CA VAL A 237 -0.28 11.47 -11.29
C VAL A 237 -1.48 10.59 -10.92
N LEU A 238 -2.67 11.17 -10.70
CA LEU A 238 -3.83 10.44 -10.16
C LEU A 238 -4.85 10.06 -11.23
N VAL A 239 -5.12 10.94 -12.20
CA VAL A 239 -6.25 10.80 -13.12
C VAL A 239 -5.82 10.18 -14.45
N VAL A 240 -4.71 10.67 -15.03
CA VAL A 240 -4.21 10.16 -16.32
C VAL A 240 -3.93 8.66 -16.31
N PRO A 241 -3.32 8.03 -15.27
CA PRO A 241 -3.09 6.59 -15.26
C PRO A 241 -4.38 5.77 -15.33
N MET A 242 -5.49 6.27 -14.80
CA MET A 242 -6.79 5.61 -14.87
C MET A 242 -7.34 5.60 -16.32
N PHE A 243 -7.30 6.75 -17.00
CA PHE A 243 -7.69 6.84 -18.40
C PHE A 243 -6.78 6.05 -19.32
N MET A 244 -5.46 6.10 -19.09
CA MET A 244 -4.51 5.29 -19.86
C MET A 244 -4.76 3.79 -19.66
N ALA A 245 -5.03 3.33 -18.46
CA ALA A 245 -5.37 1.93 -18.20
C ALA A 245 -6.64 1.50 -18.96
N TYR A 246 -7.66 2.37 -18.99
CA TYR A 246 -8.88 2.15 -19.77
C TYR A 246 -8.57 2.02 -21.26
N ILE A 247 -7.82 2.96 -21.85
CA ILE A 247 -7.43 2.95 -23.27
C ILE A 247 -6.62 1.70 -23.60
N VAL A 248 -5.62 1.38 -22.78
CA VAL A 248 -4.76 0.21 -22.99
C VAL A 248 -5.56 -1.09 -22.93
N LYS A 249 -6.52 -1.20 -22.00
CA LYS A 249 -7.38 -2.37 -21.88
C LYS A 249 -8.25 -2.58 -23.12
N HIS A 250 -8.74 -1.51 -23.75
CA HIS A 250 -9.69 -1.59 -24.87
C HIS A 250 -9.03 -1.57 -26.26
N HIS A 251 -7.87 -0.93 -26.40
CA HIS A 251 -7.24 -0.74 -27.70
C HIS A 251 -5.91 -1.50 -27.84
N PHE A 252 -5.15 -1.70 -26.75
CA PHE A 252 -3.82 -2.31 -26.79
C PHE A 252 -3.77 -3.66 -26.08
N HIS A 253 -4.57 -4.63 -26.53
CA HIS A 253 -4.77 -5.93 -25.85
C HIS A 253 -3.48 -6.74 -25.63
N ARG A 254 -2.45 -6.64 -26.52
CA ARG A 254 -1.17 -7.33 -26.35
C ARG A 254 -0.39 -6.75 -25.16
N PHE A 255 -0.30 -5.42 -25.10
CA PHE A 255 0.38 -4.71 -24.03
C PHE A 255 -0.37 -4.90 -22.69
N HIS A 256 -1.70 -4.79 -22.71
CA HIS A 256 -2.53 -5.06 -21.53
C HIS A 256 -2.27 -6.45 -20.96
N ARG A 257 -2.28 -7.51 -21.79
CA ARG A 257 -1.99 -8.89 -21.37
C ARG A 257 -0.59 -9.05 -20.81
N TRP A 258 0.40 -8.36 -21.36
CA TRP A 258 1.76 -8.35 -20.83
C TRP A 258 1.80 -7.71 -19.44
N VAL A 259 1.21 -6.53 -19.25
CA VAL A 259 1.16 -5.82 -17.95
C VAL A 259 0.48 -6.68 -16.87
N ILE A 260 -0.70 -7.23 -17.14
CA ILE A 260 -1.43 -8.04 -16.15
C ILE A 260 -0.80 -9.41 -15.92
N GLY A 261 -0.01 -9.91 -16.88
CA GLY A 261 0.72 -11.17 -16.79
C GLY A 261 1.90 -11.11 -15.80
N ILE A 262 2.42 -9.91 -15.51
CA ILE A 262 3.45 -9.75 -14.48
C ILE A 262 2.76 -9.79 -13.11
N LYS A 263 2.92 -10.94 -12.45
CA LYS A 263 2.33 -11.16 -11.13
C LYS A 263 2.92 -10.17 -10.12
N ASP A 264 2.05 -9.57 -9.31
CA ASP A 264 2.43 -8.67 -8.20
C ASP A 264 3.21 -7.40 -8.63
N LEU A 265 3.16 -6.97 -9.91
CA LEU A 265 3.91 -5.80 -10.41
C LEU A 265 3.61 -4.53 -9.60
N SER A 266 2.33 -4.21 -9.33
CA SER A 266 1.95 -3.04 -8.51
C SER A 266 2.56 -3.10 -7.10
N TYR A 267 2.69 -4.31 -6.55
CA TYR A 267 3.25 -4.53 -5.22
C TYR A 267 4.76 -4.24 -5.19
N TYR A 268 5.51 -4.68 -6.22
CA TYR A 268 6.94 -4.38 -6.31
C TYR A 268 7.20 -2.89 -6.57
N LEU A 269 6.42 -2.26 -7.45
CA LEU A 269 6.50 -0.82 -7.68
C LEU A 269 6.20 -0.03 -6.39
N TRP A 270 5.22 -0.49 -5.61
CA TRP A 270 4.92 0.10 -4.31
C TRP A 270 6.07 -0.07 -3.32
N GLY A 271 6.71 -1.24 -3.26
CA GLY A 271 7.91 -1.46 -2.44
C GLY A 271 9.05 -0.50 -2.81
N CYS A 272 9.31 -0.30 -4.11
CA CYS A 272 10.31 0.68 -4.58
C CYS A 272 9.94 2.12 -4.19
N SER A 273 8.69 2.52 -4.40
CA SER A 273 8.18 3.82 -3.98
C SER A 273 8.35 4.02 -2.46
N LEU A 274 8.08 2.97 -1.67
CA LEU A 274 8.21 3.01 -0.21
C LEU A 274 9.66 3.20 0.25
N MET A 275 10.64 2.61 -0.46
CA MET A 275 12.07 2.85 -0.19
C MET A 275 12.41 4.34 -0.36
N ILE A 276 11.99 4.96 -1.47
CA ILE A 276 12.25 6.37 -1.75
C ILE A 276 11.58 7.25 -0.69
N VAL A 277 10.28 7.03 -0.45
CA VAL A 277 9.48 7.82 0.48
C VAL A 277 10.02 7.77 1.91
N THR A 278 10.44 6.60 2.39
CA THR A 278 11.00 6.49 3.75
C THR A 278 12.37 7.14 3.86
N GLY A 279 13.20 7.05 2.82
CA GLY A 279 14.48 7.78 2.76
C GLY A 279 14.27 9.30 2.78
N THR A 280 13.34 9.81 1.95
CA THR A 280 12.98 11.24 1.91
C THR A 280 12.38 11.71 3.24
N THR A 281 11.50 10.91 3.86
CA THR A 281 10.94 11.24 5.18
C THR A 281 12.03 11.35 6.24
N LEU A 282 12.97 10.40 6.27
CA LEU A 282 14.09 10.45 7.21
C LEU A 282 14.99 11.67 6.95
N LYS A 283 15.27 11.99 5.67
CA LYS A 283 15.96 13.21 5.28
C LYS A 283 15.27 14.45 5.86
N ASN A 284 13.97 14.56 5.67
CA ASN A 284 13.19 15.71 6.14
C ASN A 284 13.16 15.80 7.67
N ILE A 285 13.14 14.68 8.38
CA ILE A 285 13.23 14.63 9.85
C ILE A 285 14.62 15.09 10.33
N VAL A 286 15.69 14.59 9.73
CA VAL A 286 17.07 14.87 10.15
C VAL A 286 17.46 16.33 9.87
N HIS A 287 16.99 16.90 8.74
CA HIS A 287 17.29 18.27 8.34
C HIS A 287 16.19 19.27 8.74
N ALA A 288 15.19 18.82 9.51
CA ALA A 288 14.13 19.72 9.97
C ALA A 288 14.71 20.78 10.94
N GLU A 289 14.63 22.04 10.58
CA GLU A 289 14.96 23.17 11.44
C GLU A 289 13.86 23.37 12.50
N THR A 290 13.59 22.30 13.30
CA THR A 290 12.57 22.32 14.33
C THR A 290 12.96 21.42 15.50
N THR A 291 12.21 21.52 16.60
CA THR A 291 12.48 20.73 17.81
C THR A 291 12.01 19.29 17.64
N THR A 292 12.74 18.32 18.22
CA THR A 292 12.33 16.92 18.24
C THR A 292 10.94 16.73 18.86
N SER A 293 10.59 17.53 19.86
CA SER A 293 9.26 17.50 20.48
C SER A 293 8.13 17.85 19.50
N PHE A 294 8.39 18.79 18.58
CA PHE A 294 7.42 19.13 17.53
C PHE A 294 7.23 18.01 16.51
N LEU A 295 8.31 17.35 16.10
CA LEU A 295 8.23 16.18 15.21
C LEU A 295 7.47 15.01 15.86
N VAL A 296 7.73 14.78 17.16
CA VAL A 296 6.97 13.77 17.93
C VAL A 296 5.49 14.14 18.00
N LEU A 297 5.17 15.42 18.20
CA LEU A 297 3.78 15.90 18.21
C LEU A 297 3.08 15.63 16.88
N ILE A 298 3.73 15.94 15.73
CA ILE A 298 3.21 15.60 14.39
C ILE A 298 2.92 14.11 14.29
N GLY A 299 3.86 13.26 14.72
CA GLY A 299 3.71 11.80 14.69
C GLY A 299 2.54 11.29 15.53
N LEU A 300 2.38 11.81 16.76
CA LEU A 300 1.29 11.44 17.66
C LEU A 300 -0.07 11.92 17.14
N LEU A 301 -0.17 13.14 16.64
CA LEU A 301 -1.41 13.64 16.05
C LEU A 301 -1.74 12.88 14.75
N GLY A 302 -0.72 12.46 13.98
CA GLY A 302 -0.89 11.55 12.87
C GLY A 302 -1.50 10.19 13.28
N LEU A 303 -1.11 9.64 14.44
CA LEU A 303 -1.74 8.44 15.02
C LEU A 303 -3.21 8.69 15.36
N VAL A 304 -3.49 9.76 16.11
CA VAL A 304 -4.87 10.13 16.50
C VAL A 304 -5.75 10.28 15.24
N LEU A 305 -5.24 10.97 14.24
CA LEU A 305 -5.96 11.17 12.97
C LEU A 305 -6.18 9.85 12.23
N CYS A 306 -5.17 8.96 12.21
CA CYS A 306 -5.27 7.64 11.60
C CYS A 306 -6.38 6.80 12.25
N VAL A 307 -6.36 6.69 13.57
CA VAL A 307 -7.41 5.98 14.35
C VAL A 307 -8.78 6.60 14.09
N THR A 308 -8.88 7.94 14.10
CA THR A 308 -10.13 8.67 13.84
C THR A 308 -10.69 8.35 12.45
N GLN A 309 -9.85 8.33 11.42
CA GLN A 309 -10.26 8.02 10.05
C GLN A 309 -10.76 6.58 9.92
N PHE A 310 -10.02 5.58 10.46
CA PHE A 310 -10.49 4.20 10.48
C PHE A 310 -11.80 4.03 11.24
N ALA A 311 -11.93 4.66 12.42
CA ALA A 311 -13.14 4.59 13.24
C ALA A 311 -14.33 5.24 12.53
N ALA A 312 -14.17 6.47 12.03
CA ALA A 312 -15.22 7.19 11.31
C ALA A 312 -15.69 6.42 10.06
N GLY A 313 -14.74 5.90 9.27
CA GLY A 313 -15.06 5.07 8.12
C GLY A 313 -15.89 3.84 8.51
N ARG A 314 -15.51 3.14 9.59
CA ARG A 314 -16.27 1.99 10.11
C ARG A 314 -17.65 2.36 10.61
N MET A 315 -17.78 3.49 11.31
CA MET A 315 -19.07 3.98 11.79
C MET A 315 -20.01 4.30 10.62
N ILE A 316 -19.51 4.95 9.56
CA ILE A 316 -20.26 5.20 8.34
C ILE A 316 -20.65 3.87 7.68
N GLY A 317 -19.66 2.99 7.47
CA GLY A 317 -19.86 1.70 6.79
C GLY A 317 -20.81 0.77 7.51
N HIS A 318 -20.89 0.83 8.84
CA HIS A 318 -21.80 0.01 9.64
C HIS A 318 -23.28 0.22 9.28
N ARG A 319 -23.63 1.42 8.83
CA ARG A 319 -25.03 1.73 8.38
C ARG A 319 -25.36 1.14 6.99
N PHE A 320 -24.38 0.60 6.30
CA PHE A 320 -24.50 0.13 4.90
C PHE A 320 -23.94 -1.28 4.70
N ASP A 321 -23.74 -2.04 5.79
CA ASP A 321 -23.10 -3.38 5.79
C ASP A 321 -21.71 -3.41 5.11
N ALA A 322 -21.02 -2.28 5.12
CA ALA A 322 -19.72 -2.05 4.47
C ALA A 322 -18.64 -1.61 5.46
N THR A 323 -18.71 -2.08 6.72
CA THR A 323 -17.84 -1.63 7.83
C THR A 323 -16.35 -1.75 7.51
N VAL A 324 -15.92 -2.88 6.93
CA VAL A 324 -14.52 -3.11 6.53
C VAL A 324 -14.15 -2.19 5.37
N ASN A 325 -14.99 -2.14 4.34
CA ASN A 325 -14.75 -1.34 3.15
C ASN A 325 -14.58 0.14 3.48
N ALA A 326 -15.55 0.73 4.17
CA ALA A 326 -15.54 2.16 4.49
C ALA A 326 -14.43 2.51 5.50
N GLY A 327 -14.12 1.62 6.44
CA GLY A 327 -12.99 1.77 7.36
C GLY A 327 -11.66 1.84 6.62
N GLN A 328 -11.42 0.91 5.71
CA GLN A 328 -10.22 0.88 4.88
C GLN A 328 -10.17 2.05 3.88
N ALA A 329 -11.33 2.43 3.33
CA ALA A 329 -11.46 3.53 2.37
C ALA A 329 -11.00 4.88 2.95
N LEU A 330 -11.38 5.17 4.19
CA LEU A 330 -11.06 6.43 4.84
C LEU A 330 -9.70 6.36 5.57
N GLY A 331 -9.40 5.23 6.20
CA GLY A 331 -8.20 5.06 7.03
C GLY A 331 -6.92 4.75 6.26
N GLN A 332 -7.00 4.05 5.13
CA GLN A 332 -5.81 3.68 4.36
C GLN A 332 -5.55 4.67 3.22
N LYS A 333 -4.62 5.58 3.43
CA LYS A 333 -4.28 6.67 2.52
C LYS A 333 -3.08 6.35 1.63
N ASN A 334 -3.06 6.93 0.44
CA ASN A 334 -1.88 6.95 -0.43
C ASN A 334 -0.84 7.93 0.13
N THR A 335 -0.09 7.46 1.12
CA THR A 335 0.88 8.26 1.86
C THR A 335 2.08 8.68 1.01
N ALA A 336 2.48 7.88 0.02
CA ALA A 336 3.54 8.26 -0.91
C ALA A 336 3.15 9.53 -1.70
N PHE A 337 1.91 9.56 -2.20
CA PHE A 337 1.35 10.75 -2.85
C PHE A 337 1.25 11.94 -1.87
N ALA A 338 0.76 11.69 -0.65
CA ALA A 338 0.63 12.74 0.36
C ALA A 338 1.97 13.36 0.77
N ILE A 339 3.04 12.56 0.88
CA ILE A 339 4.40 13.05 1.14
C ILE A 339 4.91 13.89 -0.03
N TRP A 340 4.78 13.38 -1.26
CA TRP A 340 5.22 14.10 -2.46
C TRP A 340 4.53 15.46 -2.58
N ILE A 341 3.21 15.51 -2.47
CA ILE A 341 2.45 16.76 -2.65
C ILE A 341 2.73 17.76 -1.51
N ALA A 342 2.87 17.28 -0.26
CA ALA A 342 3.24 18.12 0.87
C ALA A 342 4.63 18.73 0.67
N TYR A 343 5.61 17.92 0.29
CA TYR A 343 6.98 18.37 0.07
C TYR A 343 7.09 19.37 -1.09
N THR A 344 6.28 19.18 -2.14
CA THR A 344 6.33 20.01 -3.36
C THR A 344 5.64 21.36 -3.20
N TYR A 345 4.55 21.42 -2.43
CA TYR A 345 3.64 22.59 -2.44
C TYR A 345 3.37 23.21 -1.07
N LEU A 346 3.80 22.60 0.02
CA LEU A 346 3.65 23.10 1.38
C LEU A 346 5.02 23.16 2.06
N ASN A 347 5.03 23.45 3.36
CA ASN A 347 6.27 23.36 4.12
C ASN A 347 6.81 21.92 4.10
N PRO A 348 8.09 21.68 3.74
CA PRO A 348 8.66 20.33 3.69
C PRO A 348 8.50 19.52 4.98
N ILE A 349 8.50 20.18 6.16
CA ILE A 349 8.27 19.53 7.46
C ILE A 349 6.87 18.94 7.55
N ALA A 350 5.87 19.50 6.88
CA ALA A 350 4.51 18.96 6.85
C ALA A 350 4.46 17.53 6.28
N SER A 351 5.41 17.16 5.39
CA SER A 351 5.53 15.81 4.83
C SER A 351 5.85 14.73 5.88
N VAL A 352 6.33 15.11 7.07
CA VAL A 352 6.54 14.20 8.20
C VAL A 352 5.20 13.62 8.69
N GLY A 353 4.11 14.37 8.59
CA GLY A 353 2.77 13.89 8.95
C GLY A 353 2.39 12.60 8.21
N PRO A 354 2.23 12.62 6.89
CA PRO A 354 1.96 11.39 6.12
C PRO A 354 3.12 10.38 6.17
N GLY A 355 4.37 10.81 6.42
CA GLY A 355 5.52 9.94 6.68
C GLY A 355 5.37 9.10 7.94
N CYS A 356 4.81 9.66 9.02
CA CYS A 356 4.46 8.91 10.23
C CYS A 356 3.14 8.13 10.04
N TYR A 357 2.18 8.69 9.33
CA TYR A 357 0.88 8.06 9.08
C TYR A 357 1.00 6.70 8.39
N ILE A 358 1.98 6.52 7.50
CA ILE A 358 2.22 5.22 6.85
C ILE A 358 2.55 4.11 7.85
N LEU A 359 3.26 4.42 8.94
CA LEU A 359 3.55 3.46 10.00
C LEU A 359 2.26 3.07 10.72
N TRP A 360 1.45 4.05 11.10
CA TRP A 360 0.23 3.85 11.86
C TRP A 360 -0.82 3.06 11.08
N GLN A 361 -1.09 3.41 9.83
CA GLN A 361 -2.04 2.65 9.01
C GLN A 361 -1.60 1.20 8.79
N ASN A 362 -0.30 0.94 8.66
CA ASN A 362 0.22 -0.43 8.48
C ASN A 362 0.16 -1.24 9.78
N ILE A 363 0.37 -0.61 10.94
CA ILE A 363 0.17 -1.25 12.25
C ILE A 363 -1.31 -1.64 12.41
N ILE A 364 -2.24 -0.70 12.17
CA ILE A 364 -3.68 -0.96 12.26
C ILE A 364 -4.07 -2.10 11.32
N ASN A 365 -3.66 -2.06 10.05
CA ASN A 365 -3.94 -3.11 9.08
C ASN A 365 -3.40 -4.48 9.53
N SER A 366 -2.21 -4.51 10.10
CA SER A 366 -1.60 -5.75 10.59
C SER A 366 -2.39 -6.36 11.75
N VAL A 367 -2.81 -5.51 12.70
CA VAL A 367 -3.67 -5.91 13.83
C VAL A 367 -5.02 -6.40 13.34
N GLU A 368 -5.66 -5.69 12.40
CA GLU A 368 -6.95 -6.09 11.83
C GLU A 368 -6.89 -7.44 11.12
N ILE A 369 -5.87 -7.66 10.28
CA ILE A 369 -5.68 -8.93 9.58
C ILE A 369 -5.42 -10.07 10.59
N TRP A 370 -4.63 -9.82 11.63
CA TRP A 370 -4.38 -10.79 12.69
C TRP A 370 -5.66 -11.16 13.43
N LEU A 371 -6.45 -10.17 13.85
CA LEU A 371 -7.74 -10.38 14.53
C LEU A 371 -8.75 -11.14 13.64
N TYR A 372 -8.81 -10.80 12.36
CA TYR A 372 -9.69 -11.47 11.41
C TYR A 372 -9.32 -12.95 11.24
N ARG A 373 -8.05 -13.27 11.08
CA ARG A 373 -7.55 -14.65 10.99
C ARG A 373 -7.83 -15.45 12.26
N ARG A 374 -7.61 -14.86 13.43
CA ARG A 374 -7.88 -15.50 14.72
C ARG A 374 -9.36 -15.88 14.86
N LYS A 375 -10.27 -14.94 14.55
CA LYS A 375 -11.72 -15.23 14.55
C LYS A 375 -12.14 -16.32 13.54
N GLY A 376 -11.47 -16.39 12.40
CA GLY A 376 -11.68 -17.44 11.42
C GLY A 376 -11.30 -18.83 11.95
N LEU A 377 -10.17 -18.93 12.65
CA LEU A 377 -9.71 -20.18 13.29
C LEU A 377 -10.64 -20.63 14.43
N GLU A 378 -11.12 -19.68 15.24
CA GLU A 378 -12.07 -19.97 16.34
C GLU A 378 -13.44 -20.46 15.83
N ARG A 379 -13.84 -20.12 14.59
CA ARG A 379 -15.09 -20.60 13.96
C ARG A 379 -14.95 -21.96 13.27
N SER A 380 -13.73 -22.37 12.97
CA SER A 380 -13.42 -23.65 12.31
C SER A 380 -12.97 -24.75 13.29
N ALA A 381 -12.77 -24.43 14.56
CA ALA A 381 -12.50 -25.34 15.67
C ALA A 381 -13.78 -25.65 16.44
#